data_11d79c6568901c876f4b7dfe5e117b58
#
_entry.id   11d79c6568901c876f4b7dfe5e117b58
#
_cell.length_a   1.000
_cell.length_b   1.000
_cell.length_c   1.000
_cell.angle_alpha   90.00
_cell.angle_beta   90.00
_cell.angle_gamma   90.00
#
_symmetry.space_group_name_H-M   'P 1'
#
loop_
_entity.id
_entity.type
_entity.pdbx_description
1 polymer ?
#
loop_
_entity_poly.entity_id
_entity_poly.type
_entity_poly.pdbx_seq_one_letter_code
_entity_poly.pdbx_strand_id
1 'polypeptide(L)'
;MEDDPEQFRELLQQLISRGTVVIRLNRENKFLQVLSSLKVKNSGRLHSTDKSNKREVLSSYNNTFNSFYIDTDTLLEKIKYYELLSNFEETSLQGLPYISLTYEENLERSEYRKKTSERIFNALDLQPFPITTRYEKISKIKPFNYISNYDQVIECFRNEGYERYLDSL
;
A
#
# COMPACT_ATOMS: atom_id res chain seq x y z
N MET A 1 10.58 5.29 -21.71
CA MET A 1 9.65 6.42 -21.72
C MET A 1 9.94 7.14 -20.42
N GLU A 2 10.56 8.31 -20.48
CA GLU A 2 10.73 9.12 -19.27
C GLU A 2 9.33 9.62 -18.89
N ASP A 3 8.89 9.23 -17.71
CA ASP A 3 7.59 9.69 -17.19
C ASP A 3 7.74 11.18 -16.87
N ASP A 4 7.09 12.04 -17.69
CA ASP A 4 7.11 13.48 -17.54
C ASP A 4 5.91 13.92 -16.67
N PRO A 5 6.16 14.48 -15.47
CA PRO A 5 5.10 14.93 -14.56
C PRO A 5 4.19 16.01 -15.19
N GLU A 6 4.73 16.88 -16.06
CA GLU A 6 3.95 17.92 -16.72
C GLU A 6 2.96 17.32 -17.73
N GLN A 7 3.41 16.38 -18.54
CA GLN A 7 2.53 15.70 -19.50
C GLN A 7 1.42 14.92 -18.77
N PHE A 8 1.76 14.25 -17.68
CA PHE A 8 0.76 13.55 -16.87
C PHE A 8 -0.22 14.53 -16.21
N ARG A 9 0.26 15.67 -15.75
CA ARG A 9 -0.57 16.74 -15.19
C ARG A 9 -1.57 17.30 -16.22
N GLU A 10 -1.14 17.53 -17.45
CA GLU A 10 -2.04 17.98 -18.52
C GLU A 10 -3.17 16.98 -18.78
N LEU A 11 -2.84 15.69 -18.80
CA LEU A 11 -3.85 14.64 -18.91
C LEU A 11 -4.85 14.67 -17.74
N LEU A 12 -4.37 14.81 -16.51
CA LEU A 12 -5.23 14.92 -15.33
C LEU A 12 -6.14 16.17 -15.41
N GLN A 13 -5.64 17.32 -15.86
CA GLN A 13 -6.43 18.53 -16.07
C GLN A 13 -7.57 18.30 -17.06
N GLN A 14 -7.27 17.63 -18.18
CA GLN A 14 -8.30 17.29 -19.19
C GLN A 14 -9.37 16.34 -18.61
N LEU A 15 -8.99 15.35 -17.80
CA LEU A 15 -9.93 14.44 -17.15
C LEU A 15 -10.80 15.18 -16.13
N ILE A 16 -10.20 16.03 -15.30
CA ILE A 16 -10.91 16.83 -14.28
C ILE A 16 -11.90 17.80 -14.97
N SER A 17 -11.51 18.45 -16.07
CA SER A 17 -12.41 19.35 -16.83
C SER A 17 -13.64 18.64 -17.40
N ARG A 18 -13.58 17.32 -17.54
CA ARG A 18 -14.70 16.46 -17.95
C ARG A 18 -15.51 15.87 -16.78
N GLY A 19 -15.25 16.34 -15.56
CA GLY A 19 -15.96 15.89 -14.36
C GLY A 19 -15.39 14.63 -13.69
N THR A 20 -14.18 14.21 -14.06
CA THR A 20 -13.52 13.08 -13.40
C THR A 20 -13.04 13.48 -12.01
N VAL A 21 -13.34 12.67 -11.00
CA VAL A 21 -12.79 12.82 -9.64
C VAL A 21 -11.48 12.04 -9.57
N VAL A 22 -10.41 12.72 -9.22
CA VAL A 22 -9.09 12.11 -9.01
C VAL A 22 -8.93 11.73 -7.55
N ILE A 23 -8.52 10.50 -7.30
CA ILE A 23 -8.20 9.99 -5.96
C ILE A 23 -6.76 9.51 -5.96
N ARG A 24 -5.92 10.11 -5.11
CA ARG A 24 -4.55 9.63 -4.85
C ARG A 24 -4.58 8.76 -3.61
N LEU A 25 -4.16 7.50 -3.74
CA LEU A 25 -3.95 6.60 -2.61
C LEU A 25 -2.46 6.34 -2.43
N ASN A 26 -1.89 6.86 -1.37
CA ASN A 26 -0.50 6.63 -1.00
C ASN A 26 -0.38 5.66 0.18
N ARG A 27 0.76 5.00 0.31
CA ARG A 27 1.16 4.29 1.52
C ARG A 27 2.39 4.96 2.11
N GLU A 28 2.30 5.42 3.35
CA GLU A 28 3.38 6.15 4.00
C GLU A 28 4.58 5.24 4.28
N ASN A 29 4.34 4.07 4.87
CA ASN A 29 5.40 3.11 5.12
C ASN A 29 5.77 2.31 3.86
N LYS A 30 6.81 2.75 3.14
CA LYS A 30 7.30 2.09 1.91
C LYS A 30 7.89 0.71 2.18
N PHE A 31 8.48 0.48 3.34
CA PHE A 31 8.95 -0.85 3.73
C PHE A 31 7.80 -1.86 3.80
N LEU A 32 6.72 -1.53 4.50
CA LEU A 32 5.54 -2.39 4.55
C LEU A 32 4.87 -2.55 3.17
N GLN A 33 4.98 -1.55 2.29
CA GLN A 33 4.51 -1.65 0.90
C GLN A 33 5.31 -2.69 0.12
N VAL A 34 6.64 -2.63 0.19
CA VAL A 34 7.53 -3.61 -0.46
C VAL A 34 7.32 -4.99 0.12
N LEU A 35 7.27 -5.13 1.45
CA LEU A 35 7.03 -6.41 2.11
C LEU A 35 5.71 -7.07 1.67
N SER A 36 4.66 -6.27 1.50
CA SER A 36 3.38 -6.79 1.00
C SER A 36 3.52 -7.38 -0.40
N SER A 37 4.27 -6.73 -1.29
CA SER A 37 4.53 -7.23 -2.65
C SER A 37 5.40 -8.48 -2.66
N LEU A 38 6.43 -8.55 -1.81
CA LEU A 38 7.31 -9.71 -1.69
C LEU A 38 6.59 -10.94 -1.12
N LYS A 39 5.71 -10.74 -0.13
CA LYS A 39 4.87 -11.83 0.39
C LYS A 39 4.00 -12.45 -0.68
N VAL A 40 3.39 -11.64 -1.51
CA VAL A 40 2.56 -12.11 -2.63
C VAL A 40 3.39 -12.95 -3.59
N LYS A 41 4.57 -12.46 -3.97
CA LYS A 41 5.49 -13.16 -4.87
C LYS A 41 5.92 -14.52 -4.31
N ASN A 42 6.21 -14.59 -3.01
CA ASN A 42 6.70 -15.83 -2.37
C ASN A 42 5.57 -16.81 -2.01
N SER A 43 4.35 -16.32 -1.73
CA SER A 43 3.21 -17.17 -1.38
C SER A 43 2.33 -17.57 -2.57
N GLY A 44 2.49 -16.90 -3.71
CA GLY A 44 1.65 -17.08 -4.90
C GLY A 44 0.17 -16.68 -4.71
N ARG A 45 -0.18 -16.07 -3.56
CA ARG A 45 -1.57 -15.74 -3.21
C ARG A 45 -1.72 -14.27 -2.85
N LEU A 46 -2.53 -13.56 -3.62
CA LEU A 46 -2.86 -12.14 -3.39
C LEU A 46 -3.92 -11.94 -2.31
N HIS A 47 -4.94 -12.78 -2.30
CA HIS A 47 -6.09 -12.64 -1.40
C HIS A 47 -6.77 -13.98 -1.16
N SER A 48 -7.37 -14.17 0.02
CA SER A 48 -8.30 -15.27 0.27
C SER A 48 -9.72 -14.77 -0.01
N THR A 49 -10.35 -15.32 -1.04
CA THR A 49 -11.75 -15.01 -1.41
C THR A 49 -12.75 -16.02 -0.85
N ASP A 50 -12.28 -17.12 -0.27
CA ASP A 50 -13.12 -18.24 0.15
C ASP A 50 -13.35 -18.26 1.66
N LYS A 51 -14.59 -18.00 2.07
CA LYS A 51 -15.01 -18.06 3.48
C LYS A 51 -15.09 -19.50 4.00
N SER A 52 -15.24 -20.49 3.12
CA SER A 52 -15.41 -21.90 3.51
C SER A 52 -14.13 -22.52 4.06
N ASN A 53 -12.95 -22.00 3.65
CA ASN A 53 -11.65 -22.49 4.06
C ASN A 53 -10.91 -21.55 5.06
N LYS A 54 -11.65 -20.64 5.69
CA LYS A 54 -11.07 -19.58 6.56
C LYS A 54 -10.20 -20.15 7.70
N ARG A 55 -10.62 -21.27 8.31
CA ARG A 55 -9.85 -21.94 9.38
C ARG A 55 -8.64 -22.69 8.85
N GLU A 56 -8.74 -23.36 7.73
CA GLU A 56 -7.63 -24.11 7.12
C GLU A 56 -6.60 -23.15 6.50
N VAL A 57 -7.05 -22.07 5.84
CA VAL A 57 -6.15 -21.06 5.27
C VAL A 57 -5.41 -20.31 6.38
N LEU A 58 -6.07 -19.91 7.47
CA LEU A 58 -5.42 -19.28 8.62
C LEU A 58 -4.51 -20.24 9.38
N SER A 59 -4.89 -21.51 9.53
CA SER A 59 -4.04 -22.52 10.18
C SER A 59 -2.85 -22.92 9.30
N SER A 60 -3.03 -23.03 7.99
CA SER A 60 -1.93 -23.26 7.06
C SER A 60 -1.01 -22.03 6.94
N TYR A 61 -1.55 -20.80 7.03
CA TYR A 61 -0.76 -19.59 7.09
C TYR A 61 0.07 -19.49 8.39
N ASN A 62 -0.50 -19.87 9.52
CA ASN A 62 0.22 -19.87 10.80
C ASN A 62 1.25 -21.00 10.90
N ASN A 63 1.07 -22.12 10.18
CA ASN A 63 1.94 -23.27 10.22
C ASN A 63 2.96 -23.37 9.07
N THR A 64 2.84 -22.56 8.01
CA THR A 64 3.68 -22.64 6.80
C THR A 64 4.32 -21.31 6.38
N PHE A 65 4.34 -20.31 7.26
CA PHE A 65 5.21 -19.16 7.01
C PHE A 65 6.66 -19.59 7.20
N ASN A 66 7.21 -20.20 6.16
CA ASN A 66 8.65 -20.26 6.05
C ASN A 66 9.16 -18.82 6.05
N SER A 67 10.01 -18.50 7.01
CA SER A 67 10.74 -17.24 6.96
C SER A 67 11.44 -17.15 5.60
N PHE A 68 11.41 -15.98 4.97
CA PHE A 68 12.10 -15.77 3.71
C PHE A 68 13.21 -14.74 3.88
N TYR A 69 14.25 -14.94 3.12
CA TYR A 69 15.38 -14.01 3.06
C TYR A 69 15.00 -12.81 2.18
N ILE A 70 15.39 -11.62 2.58
CA ILE A 70 15.24 -10.40 1.81
C ILE A 70 16.62 -9.91 1.40
N ASP A 71 16.84 -9.84 0.12
CA ASP A 71 17.99 -9.15 -0.44
C ASP A 71 17.87 -7.65 -0.18
N THR A 72 18.81 -7.11 0.60
CA THR A 72 18.76 -5.71 1.07
C THR A 72 18.90 -4.71 -0.07
N ASP A 73 19.68 -5.01 -1.09
CA ASP A 73 19.87 -4.11 -2.24
C ASP A 73 18.59 -4.00 -3.05
N THR A 74 17.97 -5.15 -3.37
CA THR A 74 16.66 -5.20 -4.03
C THR A 74 15.57 -4.49 -3.19
N LEU A 75 15.62 -4.61 -1.86
CA LEU A 75 14.70 -3.94 -0.97
C LEU A 75 14.84 -2.42 -1.06
N LEU A 76 16.07 -1.92 -0.97
CA LEU A 76 16.39 -0.48 -1.07
C LEU A 76 16.00 0.09 -2.43
N GLU A 77 16.32 -0.60 -3.52
CA GLU A 77 15.92 -0.20 -4.88
C GLU A 77 14.40 -0.04 -4.98
N LYS A 78 13.63 -0.98 -4.43
CA LYS A 78 12.17 -0.91 -4.44
C LYS A 78 11.63 0.23 -3.58
N ILE A 79 12.23 0.51 -2.43
CA ILE A 79 11.85 1.65 -1.59
C ILE A 79 12.10 2.95 -2.34
N LYS A 80 13.30 3.13 -2.91
CA LYS A 80 13.66 4.30 -3.72
C LYS A 80 12.69 4.48 -4.90
N TYR A 81 12.34 3.40 -5.58
CA TYR A 81 11.35 3.43 -6.66
C TYR A 81 9.98 3.94 -6.18
N TYR A 82 9.47 3.42 -5.06
CA TYR A 82 8.17 3.89 -4.53
C TYR A 82 8.21 5.33 -4.01
N GLU A 83 9.35 5.79 -3.51
CA GLU A 83 9.55 7.20 -3.14
C GLU A 83 9.53 8.10 -4.38
N LEU A 84 10.28 7.73 -5.42
CA LEU A 84 10.27 8.45 -6.70
C LEU A 84 8.87 8.51 -7.32
N LEU A 85 8.14 7.39 -7.30
CA LEU A 85 6.76 7.34 -7.80
C LEU A 85 5.84 8.26 -6.99
N SER A 86 5.97 8.26 -5.66
CA SER A 86 5.18 9.17 -4.81
C SER A 86 5.49 10.65 -5.08
N ASN A 87 6.75 11.00 -5.31
CA ASN A 87 7.16 12.36 -5.66
C ASN A 87 6.64 12.77 -7.05
N PHE A 88 6.70 11.85 -8.02
CA PHE A 88 6.13 12.06 -9.35
C PHE A 88 4.63 12.35 -9.28
N GLU A 89 3.86 11.52 -8.56
CA GLU A 89 2.43 11.72 -8.35
C GLU A 89 2.14 13.07 -7.68
N GLU A 90 2.91 13.43 -6.66
CA GLU A 90 2.75 14.67 -5.91
C GLU A 90 3.01 15.91 -6.77
N THR A 91 4.07 15.88 -7.56
CA THR A 91 4.42 16.94 -8.52
C THR A 91 3.33 17.07 -9.59
N SER A 92 2.88 15.96 -10.15
CA SER A 92 1.83 15.95 -11.19
C SER A 92 0.48 16.45 -10.69
N LEU A 93 0.16 16.25 -9.41
CA LEU A 93 -1.10 16.68 -8.80
C LEU A 93 -1.05 18.08 -8.20
N GLN A 94 0.09 18.75 -8.21
CA GLN A 94 0.25 20.07 -7.59
C GLN A 94 -0.73 21.09 -8.20
N GLY A 95 -1.57 21.70 -7.35
CA GLY A 95 -2.55 22.69 -7.77
C GLY A 95 -3.81 22.13 -8.44
N LEU A 96 -3.93 20.80 -8.58
CA LEU A 96 -5.14 20.17 -9.09
C LEU A 96 -6.07 19.75 -7.93
N PRO A 97 -7.40 19.75 -8.13
CA PRO A 97 -8.31 19.20 -7.15
C PRO A 97 -8.25 17.67 -7.15
N TYR A 98 -7.96 17.08 -6.01
CA TYR A 98 -7.99 15.62 -5.81
C TYR A 98 -8.31 15.24 -4.38
N ILE A 99 -8.72 14.00 -4.17
CA ILE A 99 -8.90 13.41 -2.84
C ILE A 99 -7.60 12.70 -2.47
N SER A 100 -6.91 13.22 -1.45
CA SER A 100 -5.75 12.54 -0.89
C SER A 100 -6.18 11.51 0.15
N LEU A 101 -5.69 10.29 0.01
CA LEU A 101 -5.87 9.19 0.94
C LEU A 101 -4.52 8.56 1.26
N THR A 102 -4.33 8.16 2.52
CA THR A 102 -3.22 7.29 2.92
C THR A 102 -3.78 5.93 3.36
N TYR A 103 -3.03 4.87 3.11
CA TYR A 103 -3.47 3.54 3.50
C TYR A 103 -3.66 3.45 5.03
N GLU A 104 -2.71 3.99 5.77
CA GLU A 104 -2.65 3.95 7.23
C GLU A 104 -3.85 4.66 7.88
N GLU A 105 -4.19 5.86 7.41
CA GLU A 105 -5.27 6.66 7.98
C GLU A 105 -6.66 6.32 7.43
N ASN A 106 -6.73 5.83 6.20
CA ASN A 106 -7.99 5.73 5.49
C ASN A 106 -8.47 4.28 5.27
N LEU A 107 -7.56 3.30 5.17
CA LEU A 107 -7.92 1.94 4.77
C LEU A 107 -7.51 0.85 5.76
N GLU A 108 -6.55 1.08 6.63
CA GLU A 108 -6.01 0.02 7.48
C GLU A 108 -7.05 -0.56 8.43
N ARG A 109 -7.88 0.28 9.06
CA ARG A 109 -8.92 -0.13 10.00
C ARG A 109 -10.32 -0.03 9.40
N SER A 110 -11.23 -0.90 9.85
CA SER A 110 -12.60 -0.95 9.31
C SER A 110 -13.38 0.34 9.52
N GLU A 111 -13.19 1.00 10.68
CA GLU A 111 -13.82 2.28 10.99
C GLU A 111 -13.37 3.41 10.05
N TYR A 112 -12.09 3.41 9.66
CA TYR A 112 -11.55 4.40 8.72
C TYR A 112 -12.11 4.18 7.32
N ARG A 113 -12.23 2.91 6.89
CA ARG A 113 -12.79 2.57 5.57
C ARG A 113 -14.21 3.08 5.40
N LYS A 114 -15.04 3.02 6.44
CA LYS A 114 -16.40 3.55 6.39
C LYS A 114 -16.40 5.06 6.14
N LYS A 115 -15.65 5.83 6.94
CA LYS A 115 -15.51 7.28 6.77
C LYS A 115 -14.94 7.67 5.40
N THR A 116 -13.95 6.92 4.94
CA THR A 116 -13.33 7.14 3.63
C THR A 116 -14.31 6.89 2.50
N SER A 117 -15.10 5.82 2.57
CA SER A 117 -16.12 5.55 1.56
C SER A 117 -17.21 6.63 1.51
N GLU A 118 -17.69 7.10 2.67
CA GLU A 118 -18.65 8.21 2.75
C GLU A 118 -18.09 9.49 2.10
N ARG A 119 -16.79 9.79 2.36
CA ARG A 119 -16.10 10.93 1.73
C ARG A 119 -16.02 10.80 0.20
N ILE A 120 -15.73 9.60 -0.29
CA ILE A 120 -15.66 9.33 -1.74
C ILE A 120 -17.06 9.43 -2.36
N PHE A 121 -18.09 8.84 -1.76
CA PHE A 121 -19.47 8.95 -2.25
C PHE A 121 -19.94 10.40 -2.35
N ASN A 122 -19.67 11.19 -1.31
CA ASN A 122 -20.01 12.61 -1.31
C ASN A 122 -19.29 13.38 -2.44
N ALA A 123 -18.03 13.07 -2.68
CA ALA A 123 -17.28 13.71 -3.77
C ALA A 123 -17.75 13.31 -5.18
N LEU A 124 -18.39 12.14 -5.30
CA LEU A 124 -18.99 11.64 -6.53
C LEU A 124 -20.49 12.02 -6.67
N ASP A 125 -21.03 12.77 -5.73
CA ASP A 125 -22.48 13.08 -5.64
C ASP A 125 -23.36 11.81 -5.63
N LEU A 126 -22.89 10.77 -4.96
CA LEU A 126 -23.58 9.48 -4.83
C LEU A 126 -24.14 9.31 -3.42
N GLN A 127 -25.31 8.68 -3.33
CA GLN A 127 -25.85 8.29 -2.03
C GLN A 127 -24.96 7.22 -1.39
N PRO A 128 -24.53 7.42 -0.13
CA PRO A 128 -23.74 6.42 0.57
C PRO A 128 -24.50 5.09 0.71
N PHE A 129 -23.84 3.99 0.39
CA PHE A 129 -24.36 2.65 0.65
C PHE A 129 -23.34 1.80 1.42
N PRO A 130 -23.78 0.79 2.19
CA PRO A 130 -22.88 -0.06 2.95
C PRO A 130 -21.89 -0.80 2.06
N ILE A 131 -20.60 -0.52 2.23
CA ILE A 131 -19.55 -1.27 1.54
C ILE A 131 -19.14 -2.46 2.42
N THR A 132 -19.27 -3.66 1.88
CA THR A 132 -18.71 -4.87 2.47
C THR A 132 -17.53 -5.33 1.65
N THR A 133 -16.36 -5.47 2.29
CA THR A 133 -15.21 -6.09 1.63
C THR A 133 -15.19 -7.59 1.90
N ARG A 134 -14.94 -8.37 0.84
CA ARG A 134 -14.63 -9.80 0.96
C ARG A 134 -13.17 -10.06 1.32
N TYR A 135 -12.33 -9.03 1.20
CA TYR A 135 -10.90 -9.11 1.47
C TYR A 135 -10.61 -8.79 2.93
N GLU A 136 -9.90 -9.68 3.59
CA GLU A 136 -9.38 -9.43 4.93
C GLU A 136 -7.85 -9.34 4.87
N LYS A 137 -7.26 -8.54 5.76
CA LYS A 137 -5.79 -8.48 5.92
C LYS A 137 -5.31 -9.89 6.31
N ILE A 138 -4.58 -10.53 5.41
CA ILE A 138 -4.16 -11.93 5.57
C ILE A 138 -3.14 -12.09 6.70
N SER A 139 -2.35 -11.07 6.98
CA SER A 139 -1.26 -11.17 7.96
C SER A 139 -1.36 -10.09 9.02
N LYS A 140 -1.56 -10.55 10.27
CA LYS A 140 -1.33 -9.76 11.49
C LYS A 140 0.09 -10.01 12.04
N ILE A 141 0.89 -10.83 11.34
CA ILE A 141 2.22 -11.25 11.78
C ILE A 141 3.19 -10.11 11.51
N LYS A 142 3.92 -9.73 12.52
CA LYS A 142 4.95 -8.68 12.43
C LYS A 142 6.14 -9.12 11.55
N PRO A 143 6.84 -8.18 10.87
CA PRO A 143 7.95 -8.49 9.96
C PRO A 143 9.03 -9.39 10.55
N PHE A 144 9.45 -9.16 11.79
CA PHE A 144 10.50 -9.94 12.45
C PHE A 144 10.18 -11.44 12.59
N ASN A 145 8.91 -11.85 12.50
CA ASN A 145 8.51 -13.25 12.60
C ASN A 145 8.64 -14.03 11.30
N TYR A 146 8.86 -13.36 10.16
CA TYR A 146 8.90 -14.03 8.85
C TYR A 146 10.04 -13.57 7.93
N ILE A 147 10.88 -12.66 8.39
CA ILE A 147 12.10 -12.25 7.68
C ILE A 147 13.27 -12.95 8.33
N SER A 148 13.93 -13.87 7.60
CA SER A 148 15.02 -14.69 8.16
C SER A 148 16.29 -13.89 8.49
N ASN A 149 16.52 -12.79 7.76
CA ASN A 149 17.65 -11.87 7.97
C ASN A 149 17.17 -10.50 8.48
N TYR A 150 16.21 -10.49 9.40
CA TYR A 150 15.58 -9.25 9.89
C TYR A 150 16.60 -8.25 10.45
N ASP A 151 17.57 -8.71 11.24
CA ASP A 151 18.59 -7.84 11.84
C ASP A 151 19.46 -7.16 10.77
N GLN A 152 19.80 -7.86 9.70
CA GLN A 152 20.54 -7.28 8.56
C GLN A 152 19.71 -6.20 7.84
N VAL A 153 18.39 -6.42 7.71
CA VAL A 153 17.48 -5.43 7.13
C VAL A 153 17.41 -4.17 8.00
N ILE A 154 17.33 -4.32 9.33
CA ILE A 154 17.32 -3.19 10.26
C ILE A 154 18.64 -2.41 10.21
N GLU A 155 19.76 -3.10 10.21
CA GLU A 155 21.09 -2.49 10.10
C GLU A 155 21.25 -1.71 8.78
N CYS A 156 20.84 -2.33 7.68
CA CYS A 156 20.83 -1.69 6.37
C CYS A 156 20.00 -0.39 6.38
N PHE A 157 18.81 -0.41 6.97
CA PHE A 157 17.95 0.77 7.06
C PHE A 157 18.56 1.90 7.87
N ARG A 158 19.24 1.58 8.98
CA ARG A 158 19.97 2.58 9.78
C ARG A 158 21.11 3.21 9.00
N ASN A 159 21.89 2.39 8.29
CA ASN A 159 23.02 2.86 7.51
C ASN A 159 22.61 3.74 6.31
N GLU A 160 21.44 3.47 5.74
CA GLU A 160 20.92 4.16 4.55
C GLU A 160 19.92 5.30 4.88
N GLY A 161 19.66 5.58 6.17
CA GLY A 161 18.78 6.67 6.61
C GLY A 161 17.28 6.39 6.41
N TYR A 162 16.88 5.11 6.47
CA TYR A 162 15.48 4.67 6.31
C TYR A 162 14.79 4.30 7.63
N GLU A 163 15.35 4.70 8.79
CA GLU A 163 14.81 4.36 10.12
C GLU A 163 13.34 4.76 10.29
N ARG A 164 12.91 5.84 9.64
CA ARG A 164 11.50 6.30 9.67
C ARG A 164 10.49 5.22 9.31
N TYR A 165 10.88 4.21 8.54
CA TYR A 165 10.00 3.11 8.17
C TYR A 165 9.95 1.98 9.22
N LEU A 166 10.80 2.04 10.23
CA LEU A 166 10.86 1.07 11.32
C LEU A 166 9.94 1.43 12.50
N ASP A 167 9.63 2.71 12.68
CA ASP A 167 8.88 3.24 13.83
C ASP A 167 7.44 2.70 13.94
N SER A 168 6.88 2.18 12.85
CA SER A 168 5.51 1.67 12.77
C SER A 168 5.40 0.14 12.69
N LEU A 169 6.47 -0.63 13.01
CA LEU A 169 6.53 -2.10 12.91
C LEU A 169 5.97 -2.87 14.13
#